data_f5d5975024bc4b3c992c08b9cabf3e6c
#
_entry.id   f5d5975024bc4b3c992c08b9cabf3e6c
#
_cell.length_a   1.000
_cell.length_b   1.000
_cell.length_c   1.000
_cell.angle_alpha   90.00
_cell.angle_beta   90.00
_cell.angle_gamma   90.00
#
_symmetry.space_group_name_H-M   'P 1'
#
loop_
_entity.id
_entity.type
_entity.pdbx_description
1 polymer ?
#
loop_
_entity_poly.entity_id
_entity_poly.type
_entity_poly.pdbx_seq_one_letter_code
_entity_poly.pdbx_strand_id
1 'polypeptide(L)' 'AGKLDVTLELWNGSEMVDSWSDSGTNYLNVSGSHAAVSGTTYTLIAHGTIGSSSFRESTTGTCP' A
#
# COMPACT_ATOMS: atom_id res chain seq x y z
N ALA A 1 -19.66 5.03 13.13
CA ALA A 1 -18.64 4.32 12.36
C ALA A 1 -18.00 5.26 11.35
N GLY A 2 -16.67 5.22 11.25
CA GLY A 2 -15.91 6.05 10.34
C GLY A 2 -15.76 5.40 8.98
N LYS A 3 -15.54 6.23 7.98
CA LYS A 3 -15.18 5.76 6.66
C LYS A 3 -13.69 5.43 6.63
N LEU A 4 -13.36 4.29 6.02
CA LEU A 4 -11.98 3.83 5.86
C LEU A 4 -11.58 3.94 4.39
N ASP A 5 -10.47 4.60 4.12
CA ASP A 5 -9.87 4.67 2.80
C ASP A 5 -8.40 4.27 2.90
N VAL A 6 -7.98 3.28 2.12
CA VAL A 6 -6.60 2.78 2.17
C VAL A 6 -6.06 2.65 0.75
N THR A 7 -4.83 3.09 0.57
CA THR A 7 -4.09 2.94 -0.68
C THR A 7 -2.77 2.25 -0.38
N LEU A 8 -2.45 1.24 -1.19
CA LEU A 8 -1.15 0.58 -1.19
C LEU A 8 -0.38 1.01 -2.43
N GLU A 9 0.88 1.38 -2.27
CA GLU A 9 1.76 1.75 -3.37
C GLU A 9 2.99 0.86 -3.35
N LEU A 10 3.38 0.38 -4.50
CA LEU A 10 4.60 -0.40 -4.66
C LEU A 10 5.60 0.41 -5.49
N TRP A 11 6.79 0.63 -4.92
CA TRP A 11 7.82 1.46 -5.52
C TRP A 11 9.09 0.66 -5.79
N ASN A 12 9.72 0.96 -6.92
CA ASN A 12 11.08 0.50 -7.24
C ASN A 12 11.97 1.75 -7.23
N GLY A 13 12.66 1.98 -6.10
CA GLY A 13 13.43 3.21 -5.93
C GLY A 13 12.51 4.43 -5.95
N SER A 14 12.68 5.30 -6.93
CA SER A 14 11.89 6.52 -7.08
C SER A 14 10.71 6.35 -8.05
N GLU A 15 10.48 5.14 -8.55
CA GLU A 15 9.41 4.87 -9.52
C GLU A 15 8.29 4.06 -8.87
N MET A 16 7.06 4.55 -8.94
CA MET A 16 5.89 3.79 -8.51
C MET A 16 5.50 2.83 -9.64
N VAL A 17 5.57 1.53 -9.33
CA VAL A 17 5.32 0.49 -10.34
C VAL A 17 3.91 -0.07 -10.30
N ASP A 18 3.22 0.08 -9.17
CA ASP A 18 1.82 -0.35 -9.04
C ASP A 18 1.16 0.32 -7.84
N SER A 19 -0.17 0.32 -7.81
CA SER A 19 -0.93 0.82 -6.68
C SER A 19 -2.30 0.16 -6.62
N TRP A 20 -2.83 0.02 -5.40
CA TRP A 20 -4.15 -0.56 -5.13
C TRP A 20 -4.84 0.27 -4.07
N SER A 21 -6.13 0.48 -4.21
CA SER A 21 -6.89 1.23 -3.22
C SER A 21 -8.27 0.62 -3.03
N ASP A 22 -8.83 0.84 -1.84
CA ASP A 22 -10.18 0.39 -1.51
C ASP A 22 -10.74 1.27 -0.39
N SER A 23 -12.04 1.20 -0.20
CA SER A 23 -12.73 1.94 0.85
C SER A 23 -13.81 1.07 1.48
N GLY A 24 -14.12 1.34 2.74
CA GLY A 24 -15.12 0.56 3.47
C GLY A 24 -15.58 1.28 4.73
N THR A 25 -16.45 0.60 5.48
CA THR A 25 -16.97 1.08 6.75
C THR A 25 -16.77 -0.01 7.80
N ASN A 26 -16.18 0.32 8.93
CA ASN A 26 -15.88 -0.57 10.06
C ASN A 26 -14.78 -1.59 9.77
N TYR A 27 -14.69 -2.11 8.56
CA TYR A 27 -13.71 -3.13 8.18
C TYR A 27 -13.24 -2.90 6.75
N LEU A 28 -11.94 -3.06 6.53
CA LEU A 28 -11.36 -2.90 5.20
C LEU A 28 -10.18 -3.85 5.06
N ASN A 29 -10.14 -4.54 3.92
CA ASN A 29 -9.02 -5.40 3.56
C ASN A 29 -8.57 -5.03 2.15
N VAL A 30 -7.33 -4.58 2.03
CA VAL A 30 -6.74 -4.21 0.74
C VAL A 30 -5.59 -5.15 0.44
N SER A 31 -5.60 -5.71 -0.76
CA SER A 31 -4.50 -6.56 -1.21
C SER A 31 -4.29 -6.37 -2.71
N GLY A 32 -3.09 -6.72 -3.15
CA GLY A 32 -2.76 -6.64 -4.56
C GLY A 32 -1.57 -7.55 -4.85
N SER A 33 -1.29 -7.70 -6.13
CA SER A 33 -0.15 -8.50 -6.57
C SER A 33 0.56 -7.83 -7.73
N HIS A 34 1.87 -8.06 -7.80
CA HIS A 34 2.72 -7.50 -8.85
C HIS A 34 3.83 -8.51 -9.15
N ALA A 35 4.12 -8.70 -10.44
CA ALA A 35 5.22 -9.59 -10.85
C ALA A 35 6.55 -8.92 -10.52
N ALA A 36 7.20 -9.41 -9.47
CA ALA A 36 8.44 -8.84 -8.98
C ALA A 36 9.65 -9.43 -9.71
N VAL A 37 10.65 -8.58 -9.95
CA VAL A 37 11.91 -9.01 -10.58
C VAL A 37 12.88 -9.43 -9.48
N SER A 38 13.44 -10.63 -9.60
CA SER A 38 14.41 -11.17 -8.65
C SER A 38 15.59 -10.23 -8.48
N GLY A 39 16.03 -10.02 -7.23
CA GLY A 39 17.14 -9.14 -6.90
C GLY A 39 16.78 -7.66 -6.81
N THR A 40 15.55 -7.31 -7.10
CA THR A 40 15.09 -5.91 -7.03
C THR A 40 14.55 -5.58 -5.65
N THR A 41 14.92 -4.43 -5.12
CA THR A 41 14.40 -3.95 -3.85
C THR A 41 13.15 -3.10 -4.10
N TYR A 42 12.07 -3.47 -3.44
CA TYR A 42 10.79 -2.77 -3.53
C TYR A 42 10.44 -2.14 -2.20
N THR A 43 9.77 -1.00 -2.26
CA THR A 43 9.19 -0.35 -1.08
C THR A 43 7.67 -0.39 -1.20
N LEU A 44 7.01 -0.91 -0.17
CA LEU A 44 5.55 -0.91 -0.07
C LEU A 44 5.11 0.17 0.90
N ILE A 45 4.25 1.06 0.45
CA ILE A 45 3.71 2.14 1.26
C ILE A 45 2.21 1.92 1.41
N ALA A 46 1.74 1.91 2.65
CA ALA A 46 0.32 1.88 2.97
C ALA A 46 -0.06 3.20 3.61
N HIS A 47 -1.03 3.89 3.02
CA HIS A 47 -1.51 5.15 3.59
C HIS A 47 -3.02 5.25 3.43
N GLY A 48 -3.63 6.02 4.30
CA GLY A 48 -5.08 6.16 4.25
C GLY A 48 -5.62 7.02 5.36
N THR A 49 -6.95 7.00 5.46
CA THR A 49 -7.67 7.77 6.47
C THR A 49 -8.70 6.89 7.18
N ILE A 50 -8.90 7.17 8.47
CA ILE A 50 -9.92 6.55 9.30
C ILE A 50 -10.71 7.70 9.93
N GLY A 51 -11.89 7.99 9.38
CA GLY A 51 -12.65 9.15 9.82
C GLY A 51 -11.87 10.44 9.57
N SER A 52 -11.52 11.15 10.64
CA SER A 52 -10.73 12.39 10.58
C SER A 52 -9.24 12.16 10.82
N SER A 53 -8.81 10.91 11.01
CA SER A 53 -7.42 10.56 11.25
C SER A 53 -6.78 10.01 9.98
N SER A 54 -5.47 10.17 9.85
CA SER A 54 -4.72 9.62 8.72
C SER A 54 -3.53 8.81 9.24
N PHE A 55 -3.08 7.86 8.40
CA PHE A 55 -1.92 7.03 8.73
C PHE A 55 -1.06 6.81 7.50
N ARG A 56 0.20 6.47 7.73
CA ARG A 56 1.13 6.07 6.67
C ARG A 56 2.18 5.15 7.26
N GLU A 57 2.41 4.04 6.58
CA GLU A 57 3.46 3.09 6.95
C GLU A 57 4.19 2.64 5.70
N SER A 58 5.45 2.25 5.85
CA SER A 58 6.24 1.74 4.74
C SER A 58 7.10 0.57 5.18
N THR A 59 7.35 -0.34 4.27
CA THR A 59 8.25 -1.46 4.47
C THR A 59 9.03 -1.70 3.18
N THR A 60 10.26 -2.17 3.32
CA THR A 60 11.15 -2.41 2.19
C THR A 60 11.61 -3.85 2.23
N GLY A 61 11.65 -4.49 1.08
CA GLY A 61 12.13 -5.86 0.95
C GLY A 61 12.73 -6.10 -0.42
N THR A 62 13.66 -7.05 -0.48
CA THR A 62 14.30 -7.44 -1.73
C THR A 62 13.70 -8.76 -2.19
N CYS A 63 13.30 -8.81 -3.46
CA CYS A 63 12.77 -10.03 -4.07
C CYS A 63 13.91 -11.06 -4.22
N PRO A 64 13.76 -12.26 -3.64
CA PRO A 64 14.80 -13.29 -3.74
C PRO A 64 14.97 -13.83 -5.16
#